data_c00fdbed298e880af3be9d7c6941ed7b
#
_entry.id   c00fdbed298e880af3be9d7c6941ed7b
#
_cell.length_a   1.000
_cell.length_b   1.000
_cell.length_c   1.000
_cell.angle_alpha   90.00
_cell.angle_beta   90.00
_cell.angle_gamma   90.00
#
_symmetry.space_group_name_H-M   'P 1'
#
loop_
_entity.id
_entity.type
_entity.pdbx_description
1 polymer ?
#
loop_
_entity_poly.entity_id
_entity_poly.type
_entity_poly.pdbx_seq_one_letter_code
_entity_poly.pdbx_strand_id
1 'polypeptide(L)'
;RRLSNIQSKEKDELIKEIRKTKNEVETRIQNKEQEIRQCKESLGVLTQKMATATKQISELSKVVSLDDSSERKDKLAEQLIEELSVFLISLKKEKKFSLERRIKAILNSLMHKEDFIGNVEVNIEGDDMDISLFSVDGVEIHKDSLSKGEQQLYATSILKALVDESGIQFPVFIDSPLQKFDKSHATKIITEFYPQISEQVVLFPLLYKELTEEEYEVMKPLVNSTYLIKNDTTHSYLEEVSINSFI
;
A
#
# COMPACT_ATOMS: atom_id res chain seq x y z
N ARG A 1 25.80 -17.83 -44.63
CA ARG A 1 26.28 -18.82 -43.62
C ARG A 1 27.07 -18.15 -42.45
N ARG A 2 27.99 -17.17 -42.69
CA ARG A 2 28.72 -16.52 -41.58
C ARG A 2 27.82 -15.61 -40.70
N LEU A 3 26.90 -14.85 -41.28
CA LEU A 3 25.98 -13.98 -40.55
C LEU A 3 24.94 -14.76 -39.70
N SER A 4 24.41 -15.88 -40.21
CA SER A 4 23.49 -16.73 -39.45
C SER A 4 24.16 -17.41 -38.25
N ASN A 5 25.43 -17.73 -38.34
CA ASN A 5 26.19 -18.31 -37.22
C ASN A 5 26.56 -17.27 -36.14
N ILE A 6 26.73 -16.00 -36.52
CA ILE A 6 26.95 -14.91 -35.54
C ILE A 6 25.67 -14.60 -34.79
N GLN A 7 24.55 -14.48 -35.48
CA GLN A 7 23.23 -14.27 -34.84
C GLN A 7 22.79 -15.44 -33.94
N SER A 8 23.18 -16.68 -34.31
CA SER A 8 22.92 -17.85 -33.44
C SER A 8 23.79 -17.81 -32.18
N LYS A 9 25.06 -17.43 -32.29
CA LYS A 9 25.95 -17.31 -31.11
C LYS A 9 25.54 -16.18 -30.16
N GLU A 10 25.15 -15.02 -30.70
CA GLU A 10 24.63 -13.91 -29.86
C GLU A 10 23.34 -14.30 -29.15
N LYS A 11 22.42 -15.03 -29.80
CA LYS A 11 21.20 -15.57 -29.13
C LYS A 11 21.58 -16.59 -28.06
N ASP A 12 22.54 -17.45 -28.29
CA ASP A 12 22.99 -18.44 -27.31
C ASP A 12 23.65 -17.81 -26.07
N GLU A 13 24.44 -16.73 -26.28
CA GLU A 13 25.03 -15.96 -25.20
C GLU A 13 23.96 -15.22 -24.38
N LEU A 14 23.00 -14.57 -25.02
CA LEU A 14 21.86 -13.90 -24.35
C LEU A 14 21.01 -14.89 -23.55
N ILE A 15 20.74 -16.06 -24.11
CA ILE A 15 20.01 -17.13 -23.40
C ILE A 15 20.79 -17.64 -22.19
N LYS A 16 22.12 -17.74 -22.29
CA LYS A 16 22.98 -18.11 -21.16
C LYS A 16 22.94 -17.06 -20.04
N GLU A 17 22.99 -15.78 -20.41
CA GLU A 17 22.93 -14.67 -19.46
C GLU A 17 21.59 -14.59 -18.76
N ILE A 18 20.50 -14.74 -19.51
CA ILE A 18 19.13 -14.82 -18.91
C ILE A 18 19.00 -16.02 -17.97
N ARG A 19 19.53 -17.18 -18.36
CA ARG A 19 19.52 -18.37 -17.47
C ARG A 19 20.34 -18.14 -16.21
N LYS A 20 21.48 -17.47 -16.30
CA LYS A 20 22.32 -17.13 -15.16
C LYS A 20 21.58 -16.19 -14.21
N THR A 21 21.01 -15.11 -14.74
CA THR A 21 20.23 -14.15 -13.95
C THR A 21 19.00 -14.82 -13.31
N LYS A 22 18.29 -15.68 -14.04
CA LYS A 22 17.19 -16.47 -13.51
C LYS A 22 17.63 -17.32 -12.31
N ASN A 23 18.72 -18.06 -12.44
CA ASN A 23 19.24 -18.91 -11.38
C ASN A 23 19.67 -18.09 -10.15
N GLU A 24 20.29 -16.91 -10.37
CA GLU A 24 20.65 -15.99 -9.29
C GLU A 24 19.41 -15.47 -8.53
N VAL A 25 18.36 -15.10 -9.27
CA VAL A 25 17.08 -14.67 -8.66
C VAL A 25 16.41 -15.83 -7.92
N GLU A 26 16.36 -17.01 -8.52
CA GLU A 26 15.79 -18.20 -7.85
C GLU A 26 16.56 -18.54 -6.56
N THR A 27 17.88 -18.43 -6.57
CA THR A 27 18.70 -18.64 -5.36
C THR A 27 18.40 -17.56 -4.30
N ARG A 28 18.23 -16.30 -4.71
CA ARG A 28 17.86 -15.23 -3.78
C ARG A 28 16.46 -15.44 -3.18
N ILE A 29 15.50 -15.89 -3.98
CA ILE A 29 14.16 -16.23 -3.50
C ILE A 29 14.26 -17.34 -2.46
N GLN A 30 14.95 -18.45 -2.77
CA GLN A 30 15.13 -19.55 -1.83
C GLN A 30 15.78 -19.13 -0.51
N ASN A 31 16.81 -18.27 -0.58
CA ASN A 31 17.46 -17.74 0.61
C ASN A 31 16.49 -16.87 1.45
N LYS A 32 15.70 -16.02 0.80
CA LYS A 32 14.70 -15.21 1.49
C LYS A 32 13.57 -16.04 2.09
N GLU A 33 13.11 -17.07 1.41
CA GLU A 33 12.14 -18.02 1.97
C GLU A 33 12.70 -18.76 3.18
N GLN A 34 13.98 -19.08 3.17
CA GLN A 34 14.65 -19.68 4.32
C GLN A 34 14.77 -18.71 5.51
N GLU A 35 15.15 -17.44 5.25
CA GLU A 35 15.16 -16.39 6.27
C GLU A 35 13.77 -16.20 6.89
N ILE A 36 12.73 -16.14 6.06
CA ILE A 36 11.33 -16.03 6.53
C ILE A 36 10.94 -17.22 7.41
N ARG A 37 11.30 -18.46 7.01
CA ARG A 37 11.05 -19.65 7.85
C ARG A 37 11.74 -19.54 9.20
N GLN A 38 13.02 -19.15 9.22
CA GLN A 38 13.78 -18.97 10.45
C GLN A 38 13.21 -17.88 11.35
N CYS A 39 12.77 -16.76 10.75
CA CYS A 39 12.07 -15.70 11.49
C CYS A 39 10.75 -16.19 12.10
N LYS A 40 9.94 -16.95 11.34
CA LYS A 40 8.68 -17.51 11.84
C LYS A 40 8.92 -18.52 12.98
N GLU A 41 9.93 -19.38 12.88
CA GLU A 41 10.31 -20.29 13.95
C GLU A 41 10.77 -19.55 15.20
N SER A 42 11.62 -18.53 15.04
CA SER A 42 12.07 -17.68 16.14
C SER A 42 10.91 -16.95 16.82
N LEU A 43 9.96 -16.48 16.04
CA LEU A 43 8.74 -15.82 16.52
C LEU A 43 7.87 -16.81 17.31
N GLY A 44 7.70 -18.03 16.83
CA GLY A 44 7.01 -19.11 17.54
C GLY A 44 7.66 -19.43 18.90
N VAL A 45 8.99 -19.56 18.92
CA VAL A 45 9.75 -19.80 20.16
C VAL A 45 9.62 -18.64 21.15
N LEU A 46 9.69 -17.40 20.66
CA LEU A 46 9.54 -16.21 21.50
C LEU A 46 8.11 -16.12 22.07
N THR A 47 7.11 -16.39 21.26
CA THR A 47 5.71 -16.41 21.70
C THR A 47 5.49 -17.46 22.80
N GLN A 48 6.07 -18.65 22.63
CA GLN A 48 6.01 -19.70 23.64
C GLN A 48 6.74 -19.31 24.94
N LYS A 49 7.91 -18.68 24.83
CA LYS A 49 8.64 -18.17 25.99
C LYS A 49 7.86 -17.08 26.72
N MET A 50 7.23 -16.17 25.99
CA MET A 50 6.34 -15.15 26.57
C MET A 50 5.17 -15.80 27.33
N ALA A 51 4.49 -16.76 26.73
CA ALA A 51 3.38 -17.47 27.39
C ALA A 51 3.85 -18.18 28.67
N THR A 52 5.01 -18.82 28.63
CA THR A 52 5.60 -19.49 29.79
C THR A 52 5.98 -18.49 30.88
N ALA A 53 6.63 -17.36 30.51
CA ALA A 53 6.97 -16.31 31.44
C ALA A 53 5.73 -15.67 32.10
N THR A 54 4.68 -15.42 31.30
CA THR A 54 3.40 -14.91 31.81
C THR A 54 2.75 -15.88 32.79
N LYS A 55 2.81 -17.19 32.52
CA LYS A 55 2.32 -18.21 33.42
C LYS A 55 3.14 -18.25 34.71
N GLN A 56 4.49 -18.19 34.62
CA GLN A 56 5.36 -18.15 35.79
C GLN A 56 5.14 -16.90 36.66
N ILE A 57 4.96 -15.73 36.02
CA ILE A 57 4.62 -14.48 36.74
C ILE A 57 3.28 -14.67 37.49
N SER A 58 2.27 -15.26 36.82
CA SER A 58 0.96 -15.54 37.44
C SER A 58 1.07 -16.54 38.60
N GLU A 59 1.92 -17.54 38.50
CA GLU A 59 2.15 -18.53 39.57
C GLU A 59 2.95 -17.92 40.72
N LEU A 60 4.01 -17.14 40.45
CA LEU A 60 4.80 -16.45 41.47
C LEU A 60 4.01 -15.38 42.20
N SER A 61 3.10 -14.67 41.51
CA SER A 61 2.21 -13.72 42.17
C SER A 61 1.23 -14.36 43.14
N LYS A 62 0.90 -15.67 42.95
CA LYS A 62 0.07 -16.44 43.89
C LYS A 62 0.83 -16.93 45.12
N VAL A 63 2.14 -17.09 45.01
CA VAL A 63 3.01 -17.63 46.11
C VAL A 63 3.53 -16.50 47.02
N VAL A 64 3.69 -15.31 46.47
CA VAL A 64 4.05 -14.13 47.27
C VAL A 64 2.83 -13.72 48.09
N SER A 65 2.89 -13.87 49.43
CA SER A 65 1.86 -13.36 50.33
C SER A 65 1.76 -11.84 50.11
N LEU A 66 0.72 -11.44 49.41
CA LEU A 66 0.52 -10.08 48.92
C LEU A 66 0.16 -9.21 50.12
N ASP A 67 1.02 -8.23 50.41
CA ASP A 67 0.70 -7.13 51.28
C ASP A 67 -0.57 -6.42 50.70
N ASP A 68 -1.49 -5.95 51.54
CA ASP A 68 -2.75 -5.29 51.13
C ASP A 68 -2.60 -4.21 50.04
N SER A 69 -1.41 -3.62 49.97
CA SER A 69 -1.01 -2.64 48.95
C SER A 69 -0.80 -3.26 47.57
N SER A 70 -0.35 -4.54 47.48
CA SER A 70 -0.11 -5.26 46.25
C SER A 70 -1.43 -5.74 45.63
N GLU A 71 -2.34 -6.26 46.43
CA GLU A 71 -3.69 -6.65 45.96
C GLU A 71 -4.48 -5.47 45.37
N ARG A 72 -4.34 -4.28 45.97
CA ARG A 72 -4.96 -3.07 45.41
C ARG A 72 -4.34 -2.65 44.08
N LYS A 73 -3.00 -2.77 43.96
CA LYS A 73 -2.29 -2.48 42.71
C LYS A 73 -2.65 -3.48 41.61
N ASP A 74 -2.73 -4.76 41.93
CA ASP A 74 -3.10 -5.80 40.98
C ASP A 74 -4.54 -5.62 40.48
N LYS A 75 -5.50 -5.36 41.39
CA LYS A 75 -6.88 -5.03 41.00
C LYS A 75 -6.96 -3.77 40.13
N LEU A 76 -6.21 -2.73 40.46
CA LEU A 76 -6.17 -1.52 39.66
C LEU A 76 -5.56 -1.76 38.28
N ALA A 77 -4.51 -2.59 38.20
CA ALA A 77 -3.90 -2.99 36.94
C ALA A 77 -4.86 -3.82 36.07
N GLU A 78 -5.58 -4.78 36.67
CA GLU A 78 -6.59 -5.56 35.97
C GLU A 78 -7.72 -4.66 35.43
N GLN A 79 -8.25 -3.75 36.25
CA GLN A 79 -9.25 -2.79 35.82
C GLN A 79 -8.75 -1.90 34.68
N LEU A 80 -7.51 -1.40 34.79
CA LEU A 80 -6.90 -0.58 33.74
C LEU A 80 -6.74 -1.35 32.42
N ILE A 81 -6.31 -2.61 32.49
CA ILE A 81 -6.20 -3.48 31.32
C ILE A 81 -7.56 -3.71 30.67
N GLU A 82 -8.60 -3.95 31.47
CA GLU A 82 -9.96 -4.13 30.97
C GLU A 82 -10.49 -2.85 30.31
N GLU A 83 -10.35 -1.69 30.97
CA GLU A 83 -10.77 -0.41 30.41
C GLU A 83 -9.99 -0.04 29.13
N LEU A 84 -8.66 -0.29 29.09
CA LEU A 84 -7.86 -0.09 27.88
C LEU A 84 -8.27 -1.04 26.75
N SER A 85 -8.64 -2.27 27.08
CA SER A 85 -9.13 -3.23 26.09
C SER A 85 -10.46 -2.78 25.47
N VAL A 86 -11.39 -2.32 26.28
CA VAL A 86 -12.67 -1.73 25.83
C VAL A 86 -12.43 -0.48 25.00
N PHE A 87 -11.52 0.38 25.44
CA PHE A 87 -11.13 1.58 24.68
C PHE A 87 -10.55 1.22 23.31
N LEU A 88 -9.63 0.25 23.25
CA LEU A 88 -9.04 -0.21 21.99
C LEU A 88 -10.07 -0.79 21.02
N ILE A 89 -11.04 -1.56 21.53
CA ILE A 89 -12.14 -2.08 20.71
C ILE A 89 -12.98 -0.94 20.15
N SER A 90 -13.32 0.04 20.99
CA SER A 90 -14.08 1.22 20.57
C SER A 90 -13.32 2.05 19.54
N LEU A 91 -12.03 2.26 19.77
CA LEU A 91 -11.16 2.99 18.86
C LEU A 91 -11.04 2.28 17.49
N LYS A 92 -10.82 0.96 17.48
CA LYS A 92 -10.80 0.16 16.25
C LYS A 92 -12.11 0.29 15.48
N LYS A 93 -13.24 0.24 16.17
CA LYS A 93 -14.56 0.39 15.57
C LYS A 93 -14.75 1.79 14.96
N GLU A 94 -14.37 2.83 15.68
CA GLU A 94 -14.45 4.22 15.19
C GLU A 94 -13.54 4.42 13.96
N LYS A 95 -12.31 3.93 14.02
CA LYS A 95 -11.36 3.98 12.91
C LYS A 95 -11.86 3.23 11.68
N LYS A 96 -12.45 2.04 11.87
CA LYS A 96 -13.10 1.29 10.80
C LYS A 96 -14.19 2.11 10.12
N PHE A 97 -15.14 2.67 10.88
CA PHE A 97 -16.21 3.50 10.32
C PHE A 97 -15.70 4.78 9.65
N SER A 98 -14.65 5.40 10.21
CA SER A 98 -14.03 6.55 9.58
C SER A 98 -13.43 6.18 8.23
N LEU A 99 -12.72 5.05 8.15
CA LEU A 99 -12.12 4.53 6.92
C LEU A 99 -13.18 4.20 5.86
N GLU A 100 -14.23 3.47 6.22
CA GLU A 100 -15.36 3.14 5.35
C GLU A 100 -15.97 4.41 4.72
N ARG A 101 -16.27 5.40 5.54
CA ARG A 101 -16.84 6.68 5.10
C ARG A 101 -15.89 7.45 4.19
N ARG A 102 -14.59 7.47 4.50
CA ARG A 102 -13.58 8.14 3.67
C ARG A 102 -13.43 7.48 2.32
N ILE A 103 -13.28 6.15 2.28
CA ILE A 103 -13.19 5.39 1.01
C ILE A 103 -14.42 5.67 0.15
N LYS A 104 -15.63 5.57 0.72
CA LYS A 104 -16.87 5.87 0.01
C LYS A 104 -16.87 7.29 -0.58
N ALA A 105 -16.54 8.29 0.24
CA ALA A 105 -16.57 9.69 -0.17
C ALA A 105 -15.56 9.96 -1.29
N ILE A 106 -14.31 9.49 -1.13
CA ILE A 106 -13.25 9.68 -2.12
C ILE A 106 -13.61 8.95 -3.42
N LEU A 107 -14.05 7.69 -3.32
CA LEU A 107 -14.39 6.89 -4.49
C LEU A 107 -15.54 7.51 -5.30
N ASN A 108 -16.62 7.94 -4.64
CA ASN A 108 -17.72 8.64 -5.30
C ASN A 108 -17.30 10.00 -5.91
N SER A 109 -16.37 10.73 -5.27
CA SER A 109 -15.86 11.99 -5.84
C SER A 109 -15.02 11.77 -7.10
N LEU A 110 -14.31 10.63 -7.19
CA LEU A 110 -13.45 10.31 -8.32
C LEU A 110 -14.23 9.66 -9.49
N MET A 111 -15.29 8.92 -9.18
CA MET A 111 -16.15 8.31 -10.20
C MET A 111 -17.09 9.35 -10.82
N HIS A 112 -17.38 9.22 -12.12
CA HIS A 112 -18.35 10.07 -12.82
C HIS A 112 -19.81 9.72 -12.52
N LYS A 113 -20.04 8.56 -11.92
CA LYS A 113 -21.39 8.11 -11.55
C LYS A 113 -21.67 8.62 -10.14
N GLU A 114 -22.47 9.67 -10.03
CA GLU A 114 -22.94 10.16 -8.72
C GLU A 114 -23.64 9.02 -7.98
N ASP A 115 -23.25 8.81 -6.72
CA ASP A 115 -23.80 7.78 -5.83
C ASP A 115 -23.71 6.32 -6.34
N PHE A 116 -22.67 5.98 -7.13
CA PHE A 116 -22.49 4.61 -7.58
C PHE A 116 -22.22 3.65 -6.41
N ILE A 117 -21.43 4.09 -5.45
CA ILE A 117 -21.13 3.33 -4.22
C ILE A 117 -22.06 3.77 -3.10
N GLY A 118 -22.99 2.89 -2.75
CA GLY A 118 -23.95 3.10 -1.66
C GLY A 118 -23.35 2.86 -0.27
N ASN A 119 -22.52 1.81 -0.14
CA ASN A 119 -21.85 1.47 1.11
C ASN A 119 -20.46 0.86 0.85
N VAL A 120 -19.59 1.01 1.84
CA VAL A 120 -18.27 0.36 1.90
C VAL A 120 -18.16 -0.30 3.25
N GLU A 121 -17.78 -1.57 3.28
CA GLU A 121 -17.53 -2.33 4.50
C GLU A 121 -16.07 -2.78 4.54
N VAL A 122 -15.40 -2.48 5.64
CA VAL A 122 -14.04 -2.90 5.92
C VAL A 122 -14.08 -4.04 6.93
N ASN A 123 -13.66 -5.23 6.57
CA ASN A 123 -13.54 -6.37 7.47
C ASN A 123 -12.08 -6.58 7.82
N ILE A 124 -11.80 -6.66 9.12
CA ILE A 124 -10.45 -6.85 9.65
C ILE A 124 -10.48 -8.14 10.47
N GLU A 125 -9.78 -9.15 9.99
CA GLU A 125 -9.60 -10.44 10.66
C GLU A 125 -8.10 -10.67 10.90
N GLY A 126 -7.68 -10.50 12.16
CA GLY A 126 -6.26 -10.54 12.51
C GLY A 126 -5.45 -9.44 11.83
N ASP A 127 -4.54 -9.83 10.94
CA ASP A 127 -3.70 -8.93 10.15
C ASP A 127 -4.24 -8.70 8.72
N ASP A 128 -5.29 -9.42 8.34
CA ASP A 128 -5.91 -9.30 7.02
C ASP A 128 -7.01 -8.23 7.03
N MET A 129 -7.05 -7.46 5.96
CA MET A 129 -8.09 -6.46 5.72
C MET A 129 -8.74 -6.72 4.37
N ASP A 130 -10.04 -6.95 4.38
CA ASP A 130 -10.85 -7.01 3.17
C ASP A 130 -11.86 -5.86 3.12
N ILE A 131 -12.13 -5.37 1.91
CA ILE A 131 -13.04 -4.24 1.68
C ILE A 131 -14.09 -4.69 0.67
N SER A 132 -15.35 -4.68 1.09
CA SER A 132 -16.50 -4.95 0.23
C SER A 132 -17.18 -3.65 -0.17
N LEU A 133 -17.58 -3.57 -1.44
CA LEU A 133 -18.31 -2.44 -2.02
C LEU A 133 -19.76 -2.83 -2.28
N PHE A 134 -20.68 -1.93 -2.01
CA PHE A 134 -22.10 -2.13 -2.25
C PHE A 134 -22.67 -0.95 -3.06
N SER A 135 -23.57 -1.27 -4.01
CA SER A 135 -24.33 -0.26 -4.74
C SER A 135 -25.33 0.45 -3.82
N VAL A 136 -25.96 1.50 -4.31
CA VAL A 136 -27.06 2.21 -3.60
C VAL A 136 -28.23 1.27 -3.29
N ASP A 137 -28.46 0.26 -4.13
CA ASP A 137 -29.49 -0.76 -3.94
C ASP A 137 -29.07 -1.86 -2.95
N GLY A 138 -27.88 -1.76 -2.36
CA GLY A 138 -27.38 -2.73 -1.39
C GLY A 138 -26.82 -4.02 -2.02
N VAL A 139 -26.62 -4.05 -3.33
CA VAL A 139 -26.03 -5.20 -4.04
C VAL A 139 -24.50 -5.11 -3.96
N GLU A 140 -23.86 -6.21 -3.62
CA GLU A 140 -22.40 -6.28 -3.58
C GLU A 140 -21.79 -6.11 -4.99
N ILE A 141 -20.79 -5.24 -5.08
CA ILE A 141 -20.04 -4.98 -6.29
C ILE A 141 -18.74 -5.75 -6.21
N HIS A 142 -18.63 -6.81 -6.98
CA HIS A 142 -17.39 -7.58 -7.06
C HIS A 142 -16.27 -6.74 -7.71
N LYS A 143 -15.10 -6.72 -7.10
CA LYS A 143 -13.92 -5.96 -7.55
C LYS A 143 -13.54 -6.31 -9.00
N ASP A 144 -13.72 -7.57 -9.40
CA ASP A 144 -13.44 -8.05 -10.76
C ASP A 144 -14.45 -7.57 -11.81
N SER A 145 -15.64 -7.12 -11.40
CA SER A 145 -16.63 -6.53 -12.29
C SER A 145 -16.36 -5.06 -12.64
N LEU A 146 -15.47 -4.43 -11.91
CA LEU A 146 -15.05 -3.05 -12.17
C LEU A 146 -14.15 -2.99 -13.42
N SER A 147 -14.33 -1.97 -14.24
CA SER A 147 -13.41 -1.66 -15.33
C SER A 147 -11.98 -1.39 -14.78
N LYS A 148 -10.98 -1.48 -15.63
CA LYS A 148 -9.57 -1.25 -15.19
C LYS A 148 -9.33 0.15 -14.63
N GLY A 149 -10.04 1.16 -15.17
CA GLY A 149 -10.02 2.52 -14.61
C GLY A 149 -10.68 2.57 -13.22
N GLU A 150 -11.87 1.98 -13.06
CA GLU A 150 -12.57 1.92 -11.78
C GLU A 150 -11.76 1.14 -10.72
N GLN A 151 -11.08 0.06 -11.10
CA GLN A 151 -10.17 -0.66 -10.20
C GLN A 151 -9.01 0.22 -9.71
N GLN A 152 -8.46 1.05 -10.59
CA GLN A 152 -7.42 2.00 -10.23
C GLN A 152 -7.95 3.11 -9.31
N LEU A 153 -9.14 3.67 -9.59
CA LEU A 153 -9.81 4.64 -8.72
C LEU A 153 -10.09 4.04 -7.33
N TYR A 154 -10.51 2.80 -7.28
CA TYR A 154 -10.71 2.07 -6.03
C TYR A 154 -9.42 1.95 -5.22
N ALA A 155 -8.34 1.47 -5.83
CA ALA A 155 -7.04 1.37 -5.17
C ALA A 155 -6.52 2.74 -4.67
N THR A 156 -6.70 3.76 -5.50
CA THR A 156 -6.32 5.14 -5.22
C THR A 156 -7.13 5.73 -4.05
N SER A 157 -8.44 5.45 -3.99
CA SER A 157 -9.30 5.90 -2.90
C SER A 157 -8.93 5.24 -1.56
N ILE A 158 -8.57 3.97 -1.57
CA ILE A 158 -8.07 3.27 -0.38
C ILE A 158 -6.77 3.92 0.10
N LEU A 159 -5.81 4.12 -0.80
CA LEU A 159 -4.54 4.77 -0.45
C LEU A 159 -4.76 6.12 0.22
N LYS A 160 -5.57 6.98 -0.38
CA LYS A 160 -5.90 8.31 0.17
C LYS A 160 -6.58 8.20 1.52
N ALA A 161 -7.57 7.32 1.65
CA ALA A 161 -8.29 7.13 2.92
C ALA A 161 -7.36 6.64 4.04
N LEU A 162 -6.42 5.74 3.73
CA LEU A 162 -5.41 5.26 4.68
C LEU A 162 -4.41 6.36 5.07
N VAL A 163 -3.95 7.17 4.11
CA VAL A 163 -3.09 8.33 4.40
C VAL A 163 -3.80 9.29 5.35
N ASP A 164 -5.04 9.66 5.03
CA ASP A 164 -5.83 10.58 5.84
C ASP A 164 -6.14 10.03 7.24
N GLU A 165 -6.39 8.72 7.35
CA GLU A 165 -6.72 8.08 8.63
C GLU A 165 -5.50 7.85 9.51
N SER A 166 -4.33 7.65 8.91
CA SER A 166 -3.07 7.46 9.64
C SER A 166 -2.63 8.72 10.38
N GLY A 167 -2.97 9.90 9.85
CA GLY A 167 -2.44 11.19 10.30
C GLY A 167 -0.93 11.34 10.12
N ILE A 168 -0.29 10.43 9.39
CA ILE A 168 1.15 10.44 9.11
C ILE A 168 1.37 11.04 7.73
N GLN A 169 2.17 12.08 7.67
CA GLN A 169 2.61 12.67 6.42
C GLN A 169 3.84 11.91 5.90
N PHE A 170 3.66 11.21 4.79
CA PHE A 170 4.76 10.51 4.11
C PHE A 170 4.67 10.75 2.60
N PRO A 171 5.80 10.71 1.87
CA PRO A 171 5.79 10.88 0.43
C PRO A 171 5.06 9.71 -0.23
N VAL A 172 4.23 10.04 -1.22
CA VAL A 172 3.50 9.06 -2.02
C VAL A 172 4.12 8.94 -3.40
N PHE A 173 4.46 7.71 -3.79
CA PHE A 173 5.04 7.38 -5.09
C PHE A 173 4.01 6.63 -5.92
N ILE A 174 3.72 7.10 -7.12
CA ILE A 174 2.70 6.52 -7.99
C ILE A 174 3.35 6.20 -9.34
N ASP A 175 3.42 4.92 -9.64
CA ASP A 175 3.85 4.42 -10.94
C ASP A 175 2.66 4.34 -11.89
N SER A 176 2.89 4.75 -13.14
CA SER A 176 1.89 4.76 -14.21
C SER A 176 0.56 5.44 -13.79
N PRO A 177 0.64 6.72 -13.34
CA PRO A 177 -0.47 7.39 -12.66
C PRO A 177 -1.72 7.59 -13.52
N LEU A 178 -1.61 7.62 -14.86
CA LEU A 178 -2.72 7.92 -15.76
C LEU A 178 -3.09 6.79 -16.73
N GLN A 179 -2.38 5.66 -16.71
CA GLN A 179 -2.41 4.62 -17.76
C GLN A 179 -3.80 4.06 -18.07
N LYS A 180 -4.72 4.06 -17.11
CA LYS A 180 -6.03 3.41 -17.25
C LYS A 180 -7.20 4.37 -17.23
N PHE A 181 -6.91 5.66 -17.20
CA PHE A 181 -7.92 6.71 -17.16
C PHE A 181 -8.21 7.24 -18.56
N ASP A 182 -9.47 7.59 -18.81
CA ASP A 182 -9.83 8.48 -19.91
C ASP A 182 -9.45 9.93 -19.59
N LYS A 183 -9.49 10.80 -20.58
CA LYS A 183 -9.09 12.22 -20.43
C LYS A 183 -9.84 12.95 -19.31
N SER A 184 -11.10 12.64 -19.11
CA SER A 184 -11.94 13.30 -18.09
C SER A 184 -11.54 12.89 -16.68
N HIS A 185 -11.31 11.59 -16.45
CA HIS A 185 -10.80 11.07 -15.18
C HIS A 185 -9.37 11.53 -14.94
N ALA A 186 -8.51 11.54 -15.97
CA ALA A 186 -7.14 12.01 -15.85
C ALA A 186 -7.08 13.46 -15.36
N THR A 187 -7.87 14.36 -15.94
CA THR A 187 -7.95 15.77 -15.51
C THR A 187 -8.35 15.89 -14.03
N LYS A 188 -9.41 15.20 -13.61
CA LYS A 188 -9.85 15.20 -12.19
C LYS A 188 -8.77 14.69 -11.24
N ILE A 189 -8.13 13.60 -11.59
CA ILE A 189 -7.06 13.00 -10.78
C ILE A 189 -5.90 13.99 -10.64
N ILE A 190 -5.50 14.64 -11.72
CA ILE A 190 -4.41 15.63 -11.72
C ILE A 190 -4.76 16.85 -10.86
N THR A 191 -5.96 17.40 -11.03
CA THR A 191 -6.31 18.69 -10.42
C THR A 191 -6.85 18.59 -9.00
N GLU A 192 -7.56 17.49 -8.68
CA GLU A 192 -8.29 17.39 -7.42
C GLU A 192 -7.68 16.34 -6.49
N PHE A 193 -7.10 15.27 -7.04
CA PHE A 193 -6.64 14.14 -6.21
C PHE A 193 -5.16 14.23 -5.85
N TYR A 194 -4.24 14.32 -6.83
CA TYR A 194 -2.81 14.30 -6.54
C TYR A 194 -2.36 15.44 -5.62
N PRO A 195 -2.85 16.67 -5.73
CA PRO A 195 -2.46 17.75 -4.82
C PRO A 195 -2.89 17.54 -3.38
N GLN A 196 -3.87 16.66 -3.15
CA GLN A 196 -4.47 16.44 -1.83
C GLN A 196 -4.08 15.13 -1.19
N ILE A 197 -3.39 14.22 -1.89
CA ILE A 197 -3.09 12.89 -1.34
C ILE A 197 -2.02 12.94 -0.26
N SER A 198 -1.00 13.78 -0.44
CA SER A 198 0.11 13.97 0.49
C SER A 198 0.79 15.31 0.23
N GLU A 199 1.61 15.78 1.18
CA GLU A 199 2.45 16.97 1.00
C GLU A 199 3.54 16.78 -0.07
N GLN A 200 3.97 15.56 -0.30
CA GLN A 200 4.92 15.20 -1.35
C GLN A 200 4.39 14.04 -2.18
N VAL A 201 4.20 14.31 -3.47
CA VAL A 201 3.74 13.31 -4.44
C VAL A 201 4.75 13.20 -5.56
N VAL A 202 5.20 11.98 -5.84
CA VAL A 202 6.14 11.67 -6.93
C VAL A 202 5.41 10.78 -7.93
N LEU A 203 5.27 11.24 -9.16
CA LEU A 203 4.60 10.55 -10.25
C LEU A 203 5.62 10.04 -11.26
N PHE A 204 5.46 8.81 -11.73
CA PHE A 204 6.28 8.19 -12.77
C PHE A 204 5.44 7.90 -14.01
N PRO A 205 5.02 8.91 -14.78
CA PRO A 205 4.24 8.69 -15.99
C PRO A 205 5.12 8.22 -17.16
N LEU A 206 4.52 7.44 -18.07
CA LEU A 206 5.12 7.14 -19.35
C LEU A 206 4.89 8.31 -20.32
N LEU A 207 5.95 9.01 -20.70
CA LEU A 207 5.87 10.16 -21.61
C LEU A 207 5.29 9.75 -22.97
N TYR A 208 4.49 10.64 -23.57
CA TYR A 208 3.82 10.49 -24.87
C TYR A 208 2.87 9.28 -25.00
N LYS A 209 2.77 8.46 -23.99
CA LYS A 209 1.86 7.30 -23.96
C LYS A 209 0.74 7.47 -22.93
N GLU A 210 1.09 7.99 -21.79
CA GLU A 210 0.24 8.14 -20.62
C GLU A 210 0.10 9.61 -20.22
N LEU A 211 1.20 10.36 -20.31
CA LEU A 211 1.23 11.80 -20.11
C LEU A 211 1.45 12.46 -21.47
N THR A 212 0.41 13.06 -22.02
CA THR A 212 0.45 13.87 -23.24
C THR A 212 0.69 15.35 -22.93
N GLU A 213 0.92 16.16 -23.94
CA GLU A 213 1.06 17.62 -23.77
C GLU A 213 -0.16 18.24 -23.08
N GLU A 214 -1.38 17.76 -23.41
CA GLU A 214 -2.62 18.28 -22.83
C GLU A 214 -2.69 18.04 -21.32
N GLU A 215 -2.46 16.80 -20.87
CA GLU A 215 -2.45 16.46 -19.45
C GLU A 215 -1.28 17.16 -18.72
N TYR A 216 -0.13 17.30 -19.39
CA TYR A 216 1.00 17.99 -18.80
C TYR A 216 0.74 19.48 -18.57
N GLU A 217 0.13 20.19 -19.52
CA GLU A 217 -0.23 21.61 -19.33
C GLU A 217 -1.21 21.80 -18.14
N VAL A 218 -2.12 20.85 -17.91
CA VAL A 218 -2.99 20.86 -16.73
C VAL A 218 -2.21 20.60 -15.43
N MET A 219 -1.24 19.70 -15.47
CA MET A 219 -0.41 19.33 -14.32
C MET A 219 0.65 20.37 -13.97
N LYS A 220 1.21 21.06 -14.95
CA LYS A 220 2.35 21.96 -14.88
C LYS A 220 2.29 23.00 -13.75
N PRO A 221 1.14 23.66 -13.47
CA PRO A 221 1.04 24.60 -12.35
C PRO A 221 1.22 23.97 -10.97
N LEU A 222 1.11 22.64 -10.86
CA LEU A 222 1.17 21.86 -9.62
C LEU A 222 2.53 21.19 -9.44
N VAL A 223 3.41 21.26 -10.46
CA VAL A 223 4.70 20.57 -10.47
C VAL A 223 5.79 21.49 -9.94
N ASN A 224 6.57 20.98 -8.99
CA ASN A 224 7.71 21.70 -8.43
C ASN A 224 9.04 21.34 -9.11
N SER A 225 9.19 20.12 -9.58
CA SER A 225 10.42 19.63 -10.23
C SER A 225 10.11 18.49 -11.19
N THR A 226 10.87 18.41 -12.27
CA THR A 226 10.76 17.36 -13.29
C THR A 226 12.10 16.71 -13.54
N TYR A 227 12.09 15.39 -13.67
CA TYR A 227 13.27 14.56 -13.91
C TYR A 227 12.99 13.54 -14.99
N LEU A 228 13.93 13.36 -15.89
CA LEU A 228 13.93 12.26 -16.87
C LEU A 228 14.76 11.10 -16.33
N ILE A 229 14.19 9.91 -16.34
CA ILE A 229 14.93 8.68 -16.11
C ILE A 229 15.61 8.30 -17.42
N LYS A 230 16.92 8.44 -17.46
CA LYS A 230 17.73 8.01 -18.61
C LYS A 230 18.45 6.72 -18.28
N ASN A 231 18.52 5.84 -19.27
CA ASN A 231 19.23 4.57 -19.16
C ASN A 231 20.42 4.63 -20.11
N ASP A 232 21.59 4.46 -19.55
CA ASP A 232 22.81 4.13 -20.24
C ASP A 232 22.95 2.59 -20.31
N THR A 233 23.81 2.05 -21.12
CA THR A 233 23.99 0.59 -21.26
C THR A 233 24.32 -0.12 -19.94
N THR A 234 24.81 0.59 -18.95
CA THR A 234 25.31 0.06 -17.67
C THR A 234 24.52 0.52 -16.43
N HIS A 235 23.89 1.68 -16.46
CA HIS A 235 23.19 2.26 -15.32
C HIS A 235 22.06 3.21 -15.75
N SER A 236 21.13 3.45 -14.82
CA SER A 236 20.09 4.47 -14.98
C SER A 236 20.40 5.65 -14.07
N TYR A 237 20.12 6.86 -14.54
CA TYR A 237 20.29 8.09 -13.79
C TYR A 237 19.13 9.05 -14.01
N LEU A 238 18.99 9.98 -13.08
CA LEU A 238 17.99 11.05 -13.14
C LEU A 238 18.65 12.30 -13.71
N GLU A 239 18.02 12.91 -14.70
CA GLU A 239 18.40 14.20 -15.25
C GLU A 239 17.29 15.21 -14.95
N GLU A 240 17.64 16.27 -14.24
CA GLU A 240 16.71 17.37 -13.99
C GLU A 240 16.44 18.14 -15.28
N VAL A 241 15.17 18.35 -15.59
CA VAL A 241 14.71 19.04 -16.80
C VAL A 241 13.82 20.20 -16.39
N SER A 242 13.87 21.30 -17.15
CA SER A 242 13.00 22.44 -16.89
C SER A 242 11.53 22.05 -17.05
N ILE A 243 10.69 22.47 -16.11
CA ILE A 243 9.23 22.26 -16.14
C ILE A 243 8.62 22.75 -17.46
N ASN A 244 9.16 23.79 -18.07
CA ASN A 244 8.64 24.36 -19.33
C ASN A 244 9.06 23.57 -20.58
N SER A 245 9.99 22.67 -20.48
CA SER A 245 10.56 21.89 -21.59
C SER A 245 10.57 20.39 -21.33
N PHE A 246 9.69 19.90 -20.45
CA PHE A 246 9.63 18.50 -20.05
C PHE A 246 8.97 17.61 -21.12
N ILE A 247 7.95 18.14 -21.80
CA ILE A 247 7.23 17.57 -22.96
C ILE A 247 7.18 18.61 -24.06
#